data_494e2726ed03d10e7143c7ac0e862d7b
#
_entry.id   494e2726ed03d10e7143c7ac0e862d7b
#
_cell.length_a   1.000
_cell.length_b   1.000
_cell.length_c   1.000
_cell.angle_alpha   90.00
_cell.angle_beta   90.00
_cell.angle_gamma   90.00
#
_symmetry.space_group_name_H-M   'P 1'
#
loop_
_entity.id
_entity.type
_entity.pdbx_description
1 polymer ?
#
loop_
_entity_poly.entity_id
_entity_poly.type
_entity_poly.pdbx_seq_one_letter_code
_entity_poly.pdbx_strand_id
1 'polypeptide(L)'
;TGWLRKCREHGLYAIVKPGPFILAEFRGAGLPDWFLERYGDGVRMHTRRGVRVMSDGVSLFNRDYLEKVGLWYDQVMPVIRSNEIQAGGSVIMMQVCNEIGVFSWLARQADYGNEVRKRFVSWVSEKYGTVSEVNRLWGTSYNSFDEIELPPDGREPYSSPADRGRDNAWHSFWRRYYGDYLRMLSLMIRDRGVTVPLYHNLPGWIYGSGYEFPVNITMY
;
A
#
# COMPACT_ATOMS: atom_id res chain seq x y z
N THR A 1 -9.05 -12.09 -21.63
CA THR A 1 -10.36 -12.48 -22.26
C THR A 1 -10.43 -13.97 -22.57
N GLY A 2 -9.42 -14.58 -23.19
CA GLY A 2 -9.42 -16.01 -23.55
C GLY A 2 -9.66 -16.94 -22.35
N TRP A 3 -8.98 -16.73 -21.23
CA TRP A 3 -9.17 -17.50 -20.00
C TRP A 3 -10.57 -17.35 -19.41
N LEU A 4 -11.09 -16.13 -19.29
CA LEU A 4 -12.42 -15.88 -18.73
C LEU A 4 -13.51 -16.52 -19.59
N ARG A 5 -13.34 -16.51 -20.92
CA ARG A 5 -14.22 -17.23 -21.85
C ARG A 5 -14.18 -18.73 -21.59
N LYS A 6 -12.99 -19.33 -21.46
CA LYS A 6 -12.86 -20.76 -21.13
C LYS A 6 -13.49 -21.11 -19.78
N CYS A 7 -13.28 -20.30 -18.75
CA CYS A 7 -13.95 -20.50 -17.46
C CYS A 7 -15.47 -20.59 -17.65
N ARG A 8 -16.06 -19.65 -18.37
CA ARG A 8 -17.49 -19.64 -18.67
C ARG A 8 -17.94 -20.89 -19.44
N GLU A 9 -17.22 -21.26 -20.50
CA GLU A 9 -17.51 -22.44 -21.33
C GLU A 9 -17.50 -23.75 -20.54
N HIS A 10 -16.71 -23.82 -19.46
CA HIS A 10 -16.60 -24.96 -18.56
C HIS A 10 -17.40 -24.82 -17.26
N GLY A 11 -18.24 -23.79 -17.12
CA GLY A 11 -19.06 -23.58 -15.93
C GLY A 11 -18.26 -23.21 -14.68
N LEU A 12 -17.04 -22.66 -14.86
CA LEU A 12 -16.16 -22.26 -13.77
C LEU A 12 -16.33 -20.76 -13.46
N TYR A 13 -16.33 -20.43 -12.19
CA TYR A 13 -16.21 -19.05 -11.73
C TYR A 13 -14.75 -18.60 -11.66
N ALA A 14 -14.54 -17.30 -11.81
CA ALA A 14 -13.22 -16.70 -11.79
C ALA A 14 -13.11 -15.62 -10.71
N ILE A 15 -12.02 -15.66 -9.96
CA ILE A 15 -11.55 -14.57 -9.12
C ILE A 15 -10.34 -13.96 -9.83
N VAL A 16 -10.38 -12.65 -10.08
CA VAL A 16 -9.33 -11.97 -10.84
C VAL A 16 -8.44 -11.12 -9.93
N LYS A 17 -7.14 -11.08 -10.24
CA LYS A 17 -6.14 -10.28 -9.54
C LYS A 17 -5.32 -9.48 -10.57
N PRO A 18 -5.81 -8.30 -11.01
CA PRO A 18 -5.15 -7.50 -12.04
C PRO A 18 -3.99 -6.64 -11.53
N GLY A 19 -3.68 -6.67 -10.26
CA GLY A 19 -2.69 -5.79 -9.66
C GLY A 19 -3.30 -4.51 -9.05
N PRO A 20 -2.50 -3.44 -8.96
CA PRO A 20 -1.26 -3.12 -9.71
C PRO A 20 -0.02 -3.91 -9.31
N PHE A 21 0.07 -4.38 -8.08
CA PHE A 21 1.14 -5.20 -7.57
C PHE A 21 0.62 -6.63 -7.35
N ILE A 22 1.27 -7.63 -7.92
CA ILE A 22 0.79 -9.01 -7.87
C ILE A 22 1.69 -9.97 -7.08
N LEU A 23 2.95 -9.60 -6.83
CA LEU A 23 3.97 -10.44 -6.22
C LEU A 23 4.11 -11.77 -7.00
N ALA A 24 3.56 -12.87 -6.51
CA ALA A 24 3.40 -14.16 -7.20
C ALA A 24 4.71 -14.72 -7.78
N GLU A 25 5.85 -14.48 -7.07
CA GLU A 25 7.21 -14.85 -7.48
C GLU A 25 7.56 -14.38 -8.90
N PHE A 26 6.87 -13.36 -9.38
CA PHE A 26 7.10 -12.77 -10.68
C PHE A 26 8.20 -11.72 -10.60
N ARG A 27 9.06 -11.66 -11.62
CA ARG A 27 10.10 -10.62 -11.70
C ARG A 27 9.44 -9.24 -11.64
N GLY A 28 10.04 -8.32 -10.87
CA GLY A 28 9.48 -6.99 -10.63
C GLY A 28 8.16 -7.01 -9.85
N ALA A 29 7.80 -8.15 -9.20
CA ALA A 29 6.53 -8.32 -8.51
C ALA A 29 5.30 -7.97 -9.38
N GLY A 30 5.45 -8.06 -10.70
CA GLY A 30 4.46 -7.72 -11.71
C GLY A 30 4.52 -6.27 -12.19
N LEU A 31 5.44 -5.46 -11.66
CA LEU A 31 5.73 -4.14 -12.21
C LEU A 31 6.58 -4.30 -13.50
N PRO A 32 6.22 -3.61 -14.59
CA PRO A 32 6.97 -3.71 -15.84
C PRO A 32 8.41 -3.20 -15.69
N ASP A 33 9.38 -3.89 -16.28
CA ASP A 33 10.79 -3.48 -16.27
C ASP A 33 10.96 -2.05 -16.77
N TRP A 34 10.29 -1.67 -17.87
CA TRP A 34 10.34 -0.31 -18.43
C TRP A 34 9.91 0.78 -17.43
N PHE A 35 9.00 0.46 -16.50
CA PHE A 35 8.56 1.41 -15.48
C PHE A 35 9.69 1.65 -14.47
N LEU A 36 10.29 0.58 -13.98
CA LEU A 36 11.38 0.65 -13.01
C LEU A 36 12.65 1.26 -13.61
N GLU A 37 12.90 1.02 -14.89
CA GLU A 37 14.01 1.62 -15.64
C GLU A 37 13.81 3.13 -15.84
N ARG A 38 12.60 3.53 -16.24
CA ARG A 38 12.27 4.93 -16.55
C ARG A 38 12.28 5.83 -15.32
N TYR A 39 11.69 5.37 -14.23
CA TYR A 39 11.48 6.19 -13.03
C TYR A 39 12.55 5.97 -11.94
N GLY A 40 13.29 4.92 -12.03
CA GLY A 40 14.44 4.63 -11.17
C GLY A 40 14.12 4.68 -9.69
N ASP A 41 14.99 5.35 -8.94
CA ASP A 41 14.85 5.49 -7.48
C ASP A 41 13.72 6.43 -7.05
N GLY A 42 13.25 7.30 -7.95
CA GLY A 42 12.19 8.25 -7.66
C GLY A 42 10.85 7.62 -7.26
N VAL A 43 10.60 6.37 -7.69
CA VAL A 43 9.37 5.63 -7.37
C VAL A 43 9.56 4.55 -6.32
N ARG A 44 10.79 4.26 -5.90
CA ARG A 44 11.11 3.13 -5.04
C ARG A 44 10.96 3.46 -3.56
N MET A 45 10.67 2.44 -2.77
CA MET A 45 10.77 2.53 -1.31
C MET A 45 12.22 2.69 -0.88
N HIS A 46 12.46 3.50 0.14
CA HIS A 46 13.79 3.73 0.70
C HIS A 46 13.81 3.46 2.20
N THR A 47 14.96 2.98 2.68
CA THR A 47 15.26 2.95 4.10
C THR A 47 15.54 4.38 4.59
N ARG A 48 15.63 4.56 5.91
CA ARG A 48 16.03 5.85 6.51
C ARG A 48 17.38 6.38 5.98
N ARG A 49 18.28 5.49 5.57
CA ARG A 49 19.59 5.83 5.00
C ARG A 49 19.56 6.10 3.49
N GLY A 50 18.40 6.12 2.87
CA GLY A 50 18.25 6.32 1.43
C GLY A 50 18.55 5.09 0.57
N VAL A 51 18.86 3.95 1.17
CA VAL A 51 19.09 2.69 0.44
C VAL A 51 17.75 2.10 0.04
N ARG A 52 17.64 1.57 -1.18
CA ARG A 52 16.44 0.85 -1.63
C ARG A 52 16.10 -0.30 -0.70
N VAL A 53 14.82 -0.45 -0.42
CA VAL A 53 14.35 -1.54 0.45
C VAL A 53 14.48 -2.89 -0.22
N MET A 54 13.96 -3.01 -1.42
CA MET A 54 14.08 -4.16 -2.31
C MET A 54 14.02 -3.66 -3.75
N SER A 55 14.51 -4.43 -4.71
CA SER A 55 14.51 -4.04 -6.12
C SER A 55 13.11 -3.67 -6.63
N ASP A 56 12.08 -4.28 -6.07
CA ASP A 56 10.70 -4.22 -6.57
C ASP A 56 9.75 -3.43 -5.66
N GLY A 57 10.25 -2.90 -4.52
CA GLY A 57 9.46 -2.07 -3.62
C GLY A 57 9.18 -0.69 -4.19
N VAL A 58 7.89 -0.32 -4.30
CA VAL A 58 7.43 0.97 -4.80
C VAL A 58 6.74 1.76 -3.70
N SER A 59 7.02 3.06 -3.63
CA SER A 59 6.33 3.98 -2.74
C SER A 59 4.87 4.14 -3.20
N LEU A 60 3.93 3.67 -2.37
CA LEU A 60 2.53 3.42 -2.78
C LEU A 60 1.77 4.68 -3.22
N PHE A 61 2.12 5.84 -2.68
CA PHE A 61 1.49 7.11 -3.04
C PHE A 61 2.36 7.97 -3.96
N ASN A 62 3.40 7.37 -4.57
CA ASN A 62 4.17 8.07 -5.59
C ASN A 62 3.28 8.44 -6.78
N ARG A 63 3.36 9.69 -7.22
CA ARG A 63 2.51 10.23 -8.27
C ARG A 63 2.66 9.50 -9.60
N ASP A 64 3.90 9.26 -10.04
CA ASP A 64 4.16 8.62 -11.32
C ASP A 64 3.68 7.16 -11.32
N TYR A 65 3.86 6.48 -10.19
CA TYR A 65 3.32 5.14 -9.99
C TYR A 65 1.79 5.12 -10.10
N LEU A 66 1.11 5.99 -9.37
CA LEU A 66 -0.35 6.05 -9.37
C LEU A 66 -0.94 6.45 -10.73
N GLU A 67 -0.26 7.33 -11.46
CA GLU A 67 -0.65 7.67 -12.84
C GLU A 67 -0.64 6.41 -13.72
N LYS A 68 0.41 5.59 -13.64
CA LYS A 68 0.50 4.36 -14.44
C LYS A 68 -0.49 3.29 -13.99
N VAL A 69 -0.79 3.23 -12.69
CA VAL A 69 -1.90 2.40 -12.18
C VAL A 69 -3.23 2.81 -12.80
N GLY A 70 -3.50 4.12 -12.86
CA GLY A 70 -4.69 4.66 -13.53
C GLY A 70 -4.80 4.21 -14.98
N LEU A 71 -3.74 4.39 -15.76
CA LEU A 71 -3.68 3.97 -17.16
C LEU A 71 -3.85 2.46 -17.34
N TRP A 72 -3.27 1.66 -16.44
CA TRP A 72 -3.48 0.22 -16.42
C TRP A 72 -4.95 -0.14 -16.17
N TYR A 73 -5.56 0.51 -15.19
CA TYR A 73 -6.96 0.28 -14.86
C TYR A 73 -7.90 0.70 -15.98
N ASP A 74 -7.58 1.75 -16.73
CA ASP A 74 -8.34 2.17 -17.90
C ASP A 74 -8.44 1.06 -18.99
N GLN A 75 -7.41 0.21 -19.08
CA GLN A 75 -7.37 -0.90 -20.02
C GLN A 75 -8.00 -2.19 -19.48
N VAL A 76 -7.77 -2.49 -18.21
CA VAL A 76 -8.14 -3.82 -17.69
C VAL A 76 -9.53 -3.86 -17.07
N MET A 77 -10.02 -2.77 -16.47
CA MET A 77 -11.33 -2.77 -15.82
C MET A 77 -12.51 -2.95 -16.81
N PRO A 78 -12.52 -2.38 -18.02
CA PRO A 78 -13.55 -2.69 -19.00
C PRO A 78 -13.62 -4.18 -19.37
N VAL A 79 -12.45 -4.85 -19.42
CA VAL A 79 -12.40 -6.31 -19.68
C VAL A 79 -13.00 -7.09 -18.51
N ILE A 80 -12.69 -6.73 -17.27
CA ILE A 80 -13.27 -7.38 -16.10
C ILE A 80 -14.77 -7.17 -16.05
N ARG A 81 -15.21 -5.92 -16.17
CA ARG A 81 -16.63 -5.53 -16.13
C ARG A 81 -17.46 -6.30 -17.17
N SER A 82 -16.98 -6.43 -18.40
CA SER A 82 -17.71 -7.18 -19.46
C SER A 82 -17.74 -8.71 -19.22
N ASN A 83 -16.98 -9.21 -18.25
CA ASN A 83 -16.93 -10.62 -17.88
C ASN A 83 -17.45 -10.88 -16.45
N GLU A 84 -18.06 -9.90 -15.80
CA GLU A 84 -18.71 -10.09 -14.50
C GLU A 84 -19.92 -11.04 -14.62
N ILE A 85 -20.23 -11.72 -13.52
CA ILE A 85 -21.35 -12.67 -13.46
C ILE A 85 -22.67 -12.01 -13.83
N GLN A 86 -22.89 -10.77 -13.42
CA GLN A 86 -24.08 -9.96 -13.75
C GLN A 86 -24.18 -9.64 -15.25
N ALA A 87 -23.04 -9.62 -15.96
CA ALA A 87 -22.98 -9.43 -17.41
C ALA A 87 -22.99 -10.77 -18.19
N GLY A 88 -23.29 -11.89 -17.53
CA GLY A 88 -23.26 -13.23 -18.12
C GLY A 88 -21.83 -13.80 -18.28
N GLY A 89 -20.85 -13.22 -17.59
CA GLY A 89 -19.47 -13.69 -17.55
C GLY A 89 -19.22 -14.71 -16.44
N SER A 90 -17.95 -14.88 -16.08
CA SER A 90 -17.50 -15.82 -15.05
C SER A 90 -16.89 -15.15 -13.82
N VAL A 91 -16.61 -13.84 -13.86
CA VAL A 91 -15.95 -13.13 -12.76
C VAL A 91 -16.95 -12.89 -11.64
N ILE A 92 -16.62 -13.39 -10.44
CA ILE A 92 -17.44 -13.27 -9.22
C ILE A 92 -16.81 -12.36 -8.16
N MET A 93 -15.49 -12.19 -8.15
CA MET A 93 -14.75 -11.36 -7.20
C MET A 93 -13.48 -10.82 -7.84
N MET A 94 -12.96 -9.73 -7.27
CA MET A 94 -11.69 -9.14 -7.68
C MET A 94 -10.82 -8.85 -6.47
N GLN A 95 -9.57 -9.30 -6.52
CA GLN A 95 -8.55 -8.94 -5.54
C GLN A 95 -7.91 -7.60 -5.90
N VAL A 96 -7.89 -6.68 -4.94
CA VAL A 96 -7.25 -5.37 -5.06
C VAL A 96 -5.83 -5.48 -4.55
N CYS A 97 -4.84 -5.29 -5.40
CA CYS A 97 -3.43 -5.41 -5.04
C CYS A 97 -3.08 -6.80 -4.48
N ASN A 98 -1.90 -6.96 -3.87
CA ASN A 98 -1.50 -8.20 -3.22
C ASN A 98 -0.60 -7.92 -2.01
N GLU A 99 -0.87 -8.58 -0.90
CA GLU A 99 -0.03 -8.60 0.31
C GLU A 99 0.59 -7.24 0.65
N ILE A 100 -0.25 -6.21 0.70
CA ILE A 100 0.20 -4.84 0.93
C ILE A 100 1.03 -4.76 2.21
N GLY A 101 2.14 -4.04 2.15
CA GLY A 101 3.03 -3.87 3.28
C GLY A 101 4.08 -4.98 3.46
N VAL A 102 4.03 -6.06 2.68
CA VAL A 102 5.00 -7.17 2.79
C VAL A 102 6.45 -6.71 2.70
N PHE A 103 6.77 -5.78 1.81
CA PHE A 103 8.14 -5.27 1.67
C PHE A 103 8.55 -4.38 2.84
N SER A 104 7.67 -3.53 3.34
CA SER A 104 7.93 -2.72 4.53
C SER A 104 8.20 -3.62 5.74
N TRP A 105 7.46 -4.73 5.84
CA TRP A 105 7.66 -5.70 6.90
C TRP A 105 8.96 -6.49 6.74
N LEU A 106 9.25 -7.03 5.54
CA LEU A 106 10.49 -7.78 5.28
C LEU A 106 11.74 -6.95 5.54
N ALA A 107 11.71 -5.69 5.14
CA ALA A 107 12.84 -4.79 5.33
C ALA A 107 12.93 -4.22 6.75
N ARG A 108 11.83 -4.25 7.52
CA ARG A 108 11.66 -3.59 8.83
C ARG A 108 12.01 -2.10 8.85
N GLN A 109 12.12 -1.46 7.69
CA GLN A 109 12.80 -0.16 7.51
C GLN A 109 12.23 0.66 6.36
N ALA A 110 10.99 0.50 5.99
CA ALA A 110 10.45 1.22 4.85
C ALA A 110 9.04 1.77 5.14
N ASP A 111 8.58 2.72 4.44
CA ASP A 111 9.22 3.57 3.44
C ASP A 111 9.53 4.93 4.07
N TYR A 112 10.77 5.40 3.97
CA TYR A 112 11.21 6.69 4.52
C TYR A 112 11.28 7.78 3.45
N GLY A 113 10.63 7.57 2.31
CA GLY A 113 10.56 8.54 1.23
C GLY A 113 9.86 9.84 1.64
N ASN A 114 10.17 10.93 0.93
CA ASN A 114 9.62 12.26 1.22
C ASN A 114 8.09 12.31 1.23
N GLU A 115 7.43 11.56 0.34
CA GLU A 115 5.97 11.52 0.29
C GLU A 115 5.38 10.86 1.55
N VAL A 116 5.99 9.78 2.01
CA VAL A 116 5.59 9.11 3.26
C VAL A 116 5.82 10.02 4.46
N ARG A 117 6.96 10.73 4.49
CA ARG A 117 7.23 11.71 5.56
C ARG A 117 6.15 12.78 5.62
N LYS A 118 5.79 13.38 4.50
CA LYS A 118 4.72 14.41 4.45
C LYS A 118 3.39 13.85 4.96
N ARG A 119 3.02 12.65 4.55
CA ARG A 119 1.79 11.99 5.00
C ARG A 119 1.81 11.66 6.48
N PHE A 120 2.96 11.23 7.00
CA PHE A 120 3.12 10.98 8.43
C PHE A 120 2.95 12.25 9.25
N VAL A 121 3.61 13.35 8.85
CA VAL A 121 3.49 14.65 9.51
C VAL A 121 2.05 15.16 9.49
N SER A 122 1.38 15.07 8.35
CA SER A 122 -0.05 15.43 8.23
C SER A 122 -0.93 14.57 9.15
N TRP A 123 -0.71 13.26 9.17
CA TRP A 123 -1.43 12.35 10.04
C TRP A 123 -1.19 12.64 11.53
N VAL A 124 0.04 12.99 11.92
CA VAL A 124 0.37 13.40 13.29
C VAL A 124 -0.39 14.69 13.64
N SER A 125 -0.40 15.66 12.73
CA SER A 125 -1.15 16.91 12.92
C SER A 125 -2.66 16.64 13.10
N GLU A 126 -3.25 15.80 12.27
CA GLU A 126 -4.67 15.43 12.39
C GLU A 126 -4.96 14.72 13.72
N LYS A 127 -4.09 13.79 14.13
CA LYS A 127 -4.28 12.96 15.31
C LYS A 127 -4.12 13.70 16.63
N TYR A 128 -3.12 14.56 16.72
CA TYR A 128 -2.75 15.22 17.98
C TYR A 128 -3.20 16.68 18.07
N GLY A 129 -3.59 17.28 16.96
CA GLY A 129 -4.13 18.64 16.89
C GLY A 129 -3.10 19.75 17.04
N THR A 130 -2.18 19.67 18.00
CA THR A 130 -1.15 20.69 18.26
C THR A 130 0.23 20.10 18.47
N VAL A 131 1.26 20.88 18.12
CA VAL A 131 2.66 20.52 18.38
C VAL A 131 2.92 20.38 19.88
N SER A 132 2.29 21.23 20.70
CA SER A 132 2.41 21.16 22.16
C SER A 132 1.93 19.83 22.71
N GLU A 133 0.86 19.25 22.17
CA GLU A 133 0.37 17.94 22.58
C GLU A 133 1.34 16.82 22.16
N VAL A 134 1.91 16.90 20.97
CA VAL A 134 2.97 15.98 20.53
C VAL A 134 4.15 16.05 21.48
N ASN A 135 4.64 17.26 21.78
CA ASN A 135 5.76 17.50 22.69
C ASN A 135 5.50 16.91 24.08
N ARG A 136 4.29 17.15 24.60
CA ARG A 136 3.89 16.62 25.92
C ARG A 136 3.88 15.08 25.95
N LEU A 137 3.37 14.44 24.89
CA LEU A 137 3.23 12.98 24.83
C LEU A 137 4.53 12.26 24.50
N TRP A 138 5.37 12.87 23.67
CA TRP A 138 6.62 12.24 23.22
C TRP A 138 7.85 12.71 24.01
N GLY A 139 7.72 13.74 24.84
CA GLY A 139 8.86 14.32 25.56
C GLY A 139 9.81 15.08 24.62
N THR A 140 9.27 15.77 23.62
CA THR A 140 10.01 16.55 22.62
C THR A 140 9.82 18.05 22.82
N SER A 141 10.50 18.86 22.00
CA SER A 141 10.42 20.33 22.02
C SER A 141 10.34 20.91 20.59
N TYR A 142 9.56 20.29 19.71
CA TYR A 142 9.35 20.80 18.35
C TYR A 142 8.63 22.17 18.38
N ASN A 143 9.01 23.07 17.48
CA ASN A 143 8.33 24.35 17.29
C ASN A 143 7.20 24.25 16.26
N SER A 144 7.30 23.29 15.34
CA SER A 144 6.31 23.05 14.29
C SER A 144 6.18 21.57 13.98
N PHE A 145 5.10 21.18 13.28
CA PHE A 145 4.95 19.81 12.79
C PHE A 145 6.03 19.42 11.77
N ASP A 146 6.59 20.38 11.03
CA ASP A 146 7.63 20.12 10.03
C ASP A 146 8.96 19.67 10.64
N GLU A 147 9.20 19.97 11.93
CA GLU A 147 10.37 19.50 12.67
C GLU A 147 10.26 18.05 13.12
N ILE A 148 9.08 17.43 12.97
CA ILE A 148 8.88 16.05 13.39
C ILE A 148 9.74 15.13 12.53
N GLU A 149 10.63 14.43 13.20
CA GLU A 149 11.46 13.40 12.58
C GLU A 149 10.70 12.08 12.46
N LEU A 150 11.04 11.30 11.43
CA LEU A 150 10.62 9.92 11.34
C LEU A 150 11.30 9.10 12.44
N PRO A 151 10.66 8.00 12.93
CA PRO A 151 11.24 7.18 13.96
C PRO A 151 12.58 6.59 13.52
N PRO A 152 13.43 6.15 14.47
CA PRO A 152 14.63 5.41 14.15
C PRO A 152 14.28 4.11 13.42
N ASP A 153 15.25 3.57 12.73
CA ASP A 153 15.16 2.27 12.11
C ASP A 153 14.81 1.21 13.16
N GLY A 154 13.76 0.42 12.94
CA GLY A 154 13.23 -0.55 13.91
C GLY A 154 14.20 -1.68 14.29
N ARG A 155 15.45 -1.62 13.88
CA ARG A 155 16.56 -2.49 14.33
C ARG A 155 17.39 -1.85 15.44
N GLU A 156 17.21 -0.57 15.71
CA GLU A 156 17.95 0.15 16.71
C GLU A 156 17.12 0.23 18.01
N PRO A 157 17.73 0.03 19.19
CA PRO A 157 17.04 0.22 20.46
C PRO A 157 16.61 1.70 20.58
N TYR A 158 15.49 1.92 21.24
CA TYR A 158 15.06 3.30 21.54
C TYR A 158 16.09 3.98 22.44
N SER A 159 16.57 5.12 22.02
CA SER A 159 17.52 5.93 22.79
C SER A 159 16.81 6.91 23.73
N SER A 160 15.50 7.13 23.53
CA SER A 160 14.73 8.10 24.31
C SER A 160 13.24 7.77 24.36
N PRO A 161 12.46 8.33 25.32
CA PRO A 161 11.00 8.29 25.29
C PRO A 161 10.39 8.84 23.98
N ALA A 162 11.04 9.83 23.38
CA ALA A 162 10.64 10.42 22.10
C ALA A 162 10.67 9.39 20.95
N ASP A 163 11.69 8.53 20.92
CA ASP A 163 11.79 7.46 19.92
C ASP A 163 10.63 6.49 20.04
N ARG A 164 10.26 6.12 21.26
CA ARG A 164 9.10 5.26 21.51
C ARG A 164 7.79 5.92 21.10
N GLY A 165 7.63 7.20 21.38
CA GLY A 165 6.45 7.98 20.99
C GLY A 165 6.30 8.03 19.47
N ARG A 166 7.39 8.33 18.77
CA ARG A 166 7.43 8.34 17.30
C ARG A 166 7.16 6.98 16.69
N ASP A 167 7.75 5.93 17.23
CA ASP A 167 7.56 4.56 16.72
C ASP A 167 6.11 4.08 16.88
N ASN A 168 5.50 4.31 18.04
CA ASN A 168 4.09 3.99 18.26
C ASN A 168 3.17 4.76 17.28
N ALA A 169 3.48 6.03 17.04
CA ALA A 169 2.77 6.84 16.06
C ALA A 169 2.98 6.30 14.64
N TRP A 170 4.19 5.89 14.30
CA TRP A 170 4.56 5.29 13.02
C TRP A 170 3.80 4.00 12.72
N HIS A 171 3.71 3.09 13.68
CA HIS A 171 2.91 1.88 13.54
C HIS A 171 1.41 2.18 13.32
N SER A 172 0.87 3.15 14.08
CA SER A 172 -0.52 3.58 13.91
C SER A 172 -0.77 4.26 12.56
N PHE A 173 0.20 5.05 12.08
CA PHE A 173 0.17 5.68 10.77
C PHE A 173 0.14 4.66 9.64
N TRP A 174 0.95 3.60 9.70
CA TRP A 174 0.99 2.60 8.63
C TRP A 174 -0.34 1.87 8.45
N ARG A 175 -1.08 1.64 9.52
CA ARG A 175 -2.44 1.09 9.42
C ARG A 175 -3.35 2.00 8.58
N ARG A 176 -3.29 3.29 8.84
CA ARG A 176 -4.05 4.29 8.07
C ARG A 176 -3.55 4.39 6.64
N TYR A 177 -2.24 4.43 6.44
CA TYR A 177 -1.59 4.56 5.14
C TYR A 177 -1.98 3.43 4.18
N TYR A 178 -1.94 2.18 4.66
CA TYR A 178 -2.37 1.05 3.83
C TYR A 178 -3.87 1.03 3.57
N GLY A 179 -4.67 1.36 4.57
CA GLY A 179 -6.12 1.48 4.42
C GLY A 179 -6.49 2.53 3.38
N ASP A 180 -5.88 3.71 3.44
CA ASP A 180 -6.12 4.79 2.47
C ASP A 180 -5.68 4.41 1.05
N TYR A 181 -4.58 3.68 0.91
CA TYR A 181 -4.13 3.19 -0.40
C TYR A 181 -5.13 2.19 -1.00
N LEU A 182 -5.54 1.18 -0.25
CA LEU A 182 -6.51 0.20 -0.73
C LEU A 182 -7.87 0.83 -1.03
N ARG A 183 -8.30 1.79 -0.21
CA ARG A 183 -9.51 2.56 -0.47
C ARG A 183 -9.41 3.35 -1.77
N MET A 184 -8.29 4.02 -2.00
CA MET A 184 -8.05 4.77 -3.24
C MET A 184 -8.10 3.85 -4.47
N LEU A 185 -7.41 2.70 -4.43
CA LEU A 185 -7.47 1.73 -5.52
C LEU A 185 -8.89 1.21 -5.75
N SER A 186 -9.62 0.92 -4.67
CA SER A 186 -11.01 0.46 -4.76
C SER A 186 -11.92 1.50 -5.42
N LEU A 187 -11.77 2.78 -5.08
CA LEU A 187 -12.48 3.86 -5.73
C LEU A 187 -12.13 3.96 -7.22
N MET A 188 -10.84 3.91 -7.57
CA MET A 188 -10.39 3.90 -8.97
C MET A 188 -11.00 2.74 -9.78
N ILE A 189 -11.19 1.57 -9.16
CA ILE A 189 -11.82 0.40 -9.76
C ILE A 189 -13.32 0.63 -9.93
N ARG A 190 -14.01 1.12 -8.88
CA ARG A 190 -15.44 1.40 -8.91
C ARG A 190 -15.81 2.48 -9.92
N ASP A 191 -15.02 3.54 -10.02
CA ASP A 191 -15.20 4.61 -11.02
C ASP A 191 -15.15 4.09 -12.44
N ARG A 192 -14.52 2.94 -12.69
CA ARG A 192 -14.48 2.25 -13.99
C ARG A 192 -15.60 1.22 -14.17
N GLY A 193 -16.55 1.20 -13.23
CA GLY A 193 -17.80 0.45 -13.33
C GLY A 193 -17.70 -1.03 -12.98
N VAL A 194 -16.63 -1.48 -12.32
CA VAL A 194 -16.56 -2.83 -11.76
C VAL A 194 -17.50 -2.94 -10.55
N THR A 195 -18.36 -3.98 -10.52
CA THR A 195 -19.41 -4.12 -9.51
C THR A 195 -19.25 -5.34 -8.60
N VAL A 196 -18.48 -6.36 -9.01
CA VAL A 196 -18.23 -7.54 -8.18
C VAL A 196 -17.56 -7.18 -6.85
N PRO A 197 -17.72 -8.00 -5.79
CA PRO A 197 -17.03 -7.81 -4.52
C PRO A 197 -15.52 -7.63 -4.69
N LEU A 198 -14.96 -6.63 -4.00
CA LEU A 198 -13.52 -6.39 -3.92
C LEU A 198 -13.00 -6.96 -2.59
N TYR A 199 -11.84 -7.58 -2.62
CA TYR A 199 -11.16 -8.05 -1.41
C TYR A 199 -9.64 -7.86 -1.51
N HIS A 200 -8.95 -8.00 -0.39
CA HIS A 200 -7.50 -7.99 -0.32
C HIS A 200 -7.01 -9.18 0.52
N ASN A 201 -5.88 -9.77 0.14
CA ASN A 201 -5.22 -10.81 0.91
C ASN A 201 -4.13 -10.21 1.79
N LEU A 202 -4.02 -10.69 3.02
CA LEU A 202 -2.92 -10.37 3.93
C LEU A 202 -1.95 -11.56 3.97
N PRO A 203 -0.63 -11.30 4.06
CA PRO A 203 0.34 -12.39 4.19
C PRO A 203 0.17 -13.05 5.56
N GLY A 204 -0.34 -14.29 5.55
CA GLY A 204 -0.75 -15.02 6.77
C GLY A 204 0.38 -15.32 7.76
N TRP A 205 1.63 -15.35 7.32
CA TRP A 205 2.81 -15.58 8.15
C TRP A 205 3.30 -14.34 8.92
N ILE A 206 2.72 -13.17 8.67
CA ILE A 206 3.00 -11.94 9.44
C ILE A 206 2.32 -11.97 10.80
N TYR A 207 1.25 -12.76 10.96
CA TYR A 207 0.58 -12.96 12.24
C TYR A 207 1.51 -13.66 13.23
N GLY A 208 1.94 -12.96 14.26
CA GLY A 208 2.85 -13.48 15.28
C GLY A 208 4.22 -12.81 15.37
N SER A 209 4.53 -11.90 14.43
CA SER A 209 5.79 -11.14 14.46
C SER A 209 5.72 -9.84 15.28
N GLY A 210 4.62 -9.57 15.98
CA GLY A 210 4.39 -8.32 16.70
C GLY A 210 4.00 -7.13 15.83
N TYR A 211 3.92 -7.31 14.51
CA TYR A 211 3.38 -6.31 13.60
C TYR A 211 1.87 -6.47 13.50
N GLU A 212 1.15 -5.52 14.06
CA GLU A 212 -0.29 -5.44 13.85
C GLU A 212 -0.57 -4.96 12.43
N PHE A 213 -0.98 -5.88 11.57
CA PHE A 213 -1.59 -5.50 10.29
C PHE A 213 -2.87 -4.70 10.52
N PRO A 214 -3.22 -3.76 9.63
CA PRO A 214 -4.49 -3.05 9.72
C PRO A 214 -5.64 -4.04 9.52
N VAL A 215 -6.18 -4.56 10.61
CA VAL A 215 -7.28 -5.54 10.63
C VAL A 215 -8.62 -4.92 10.15
N ASN A 216 -8.64 -3.61 9.90
CA ASN A 216 -9.83 -2.87 9.48
C ASN A 216 -9.87 -2.61 7.96
N ILE A 217 -9.36 -3.54 7.16
CA ILE A 217 -9.66 -3.52 5.73
C ILE A 217 -11.05 -4.15 5.59
N THR A 218 -12.07 -3.36 5.84
CA THR A 218 -13.43 -3.71 5.47
C THR A 218 -13.47 -3.89 3.95
N MET A 219 -14.04 -5.00 3.51
CA MET A 219 -14.41 -5.19 2.11
C MET A 219 -15.37 -4.05 1.72
N TYR A 220 -15.01 -3.28 0.73
CA TYR A 220 -15.85 -2.24 0.14
C TYR A 220 -16.55 -2.75 -1.11
#